data_95f1d1bea1cd03e45e08dc4f841ef4c4
#
_entry.id   95f1d1bea1cd03e45e08dc4f841ef4c4
#
_cell.length_a   1.000
_cell.length_b   1.000
_cell.length_c   1.000
_cell.angle_alpha   90.00
_cell.angle_beta   90.00
_cell.angle_gamma   90.00
#
_symmetry.space_group_name_H-M   'P 1'
#
loop_
_entity.id
_entity.type
_entity.pdbx_description
1 polymer ?
#
loop_
_entity_poly.entity_id
_entity_poly.type
_entity_poly.pdbx_seq_one_letter_code
_entity_poly.pdbx_strand_id
1 'polypeptide(L)'
;MKKTAILIDGGFFFSRVAFFARKYFRNTTITADNLIDLMWGMVRFHTEIERGNHSSRETQELYRIYYYDSPPLDKQVKYPLPEKGQTTPRDKNFKSDPLNKLRSDFHLKLKGNRKTALRMGRLQDSGWKLNENTLIALRRGTKKWEDLTNNDWYYDITQKSVDVKLGMDITILSYEKLVDVIILIAGDSDFVPAAKQARIKGVDFILNPLKNNISPDLAEQFILKRLIYKHCQIFNKSLDIFKMTI
;
A
#
# COMPACT_ATOMS: atom_id res chain seq x y z
N MET A 1 -4.35 -14.33 25.76
CA MET A 1 -3.50 -13.69 24.73
C MET A 1 -4.43 -12.95 23.77
N LYS A 2 -4.20 -11.66 23.48
CA LYS A 2 -5.06 -10.87 22.57
C LYS A 2 -4.90 -11.36 21.13
N LYS A 3 -6.02 -11.58 20.44
CA LYS A 3 -6.05 -11.92 19.01
C LYS A 3 -5.95 -10.66 18.17
N THR A 4 -5.02 -10.63 17.23
CA THR A 4 -4.70 -9.44 16.41
C THR A 4 -4.89 -9.73 14.93
N ALA A 5 -5.69 -8.91 14.24
CA ALA A 5 -5.73 -8.85 12.78
C ALA A 5 -4.87 -7.70 12.27
N ILE A 6 -4.17 -7.94 11.17
CA ILE A 6 -3.38 -6.91 10.48
C ILE A 6 -3.96 -6.70 9.10
N LEU A 7 -4.40 -5.49 8.82
CA LEU A 7 -5.02 -5.08 7.57
C LEU A 7 -4.06 -4.15 6.83
N ILE A 8 -3.74 -4.48 5.59
CA ILE A 8 -2.72 -3.76 4.80
C ILE A 8 -3.35 -3.26 3.50
N ASP A 9 -3.42 -1.95 3.35
CA ASP A 9 -3.70 -1.32 2.06
C ASP A 9 -2.48 -1.52 1.13
N GLY A 10 -2.64 -2.32 0.09
CA GLY A 10 -1.58 -2.68 -0.84
C GLY A 10 -1.10 -1.51 -1.68
N GLY A 11 -2.00 -0.64 -2.11
CA GLY A 11 -1.64 0.56 -2.86
C GLY A 11 -0.77 1.50 -2.04
N PHE A 12 -1.18 1.75 -0.80
CA PHE A 12 -0.39 2.52 0.16
C PHE A 12 0.95 1.85 0.48
N PHE A 13 0.95 0.54 0.77
CA PHE A 13 2.16 -0.22 1.06
C PHE A 13 3.19 -0.10 -0.05
N PHE A 14 2.81 -0.36 -1.32
CA PHE A 14 3.71 -0.23 -2.47
C PHE A 14 4.23 1.19 -2.67
N SER A 15 3.38 2.20 -2.49
CA SER A 15 3.78 3.61 -2.55
C SER A 15 4.86 3.94 -1.52
N ARG A 16 4.68 3.46 -0.27
CA ARG A 16 5.67 3.68 0.80
C ARG A 16 6.96 2.92 0.57
N VAL A 17 6.89 1.67 0.12
CA VAL A 17 8.08 0.89 -0.26
C VAL A 17 8.86 1.60 -1.37
N ALA A 18 8.19 2.06 -2.42
CA ALA A 18 8.81 2.80 -3.51
C ALA A 18 9.47 4.11 -3.03
N PHE A 19 8.83 4.82 -2.09
CA PHE A 19 9.40 6.02 -1.48
C PHE A 19 10.70 5.69 -0.71
N PHE A 20 10.70 4.67 0.14
CA PHE A 20 11.86 4.27 0.93
C PHE A 20 12.98 3.71 0.05
N ALA A 21 12.64 2.93 -0.97
CA ALA A 21 13.61 2.41 -1.94
C ALA A 21 14.38 3.55 -2.61
N ARG A 22 13.67 4.56 -3.13
CA ARG A 22 14.31 5.74 -3.75
C ARG A 22 15.16 6.54 -2.77
N LYS A 23 14.72 6.66 -1.52
CA LYS A 23 15.39 7.49 -0.52
C LYS A 23 16.64 6.82 0.07
N TYR A 24 16.60 5.51 0.31
CA TYR A 24 17.62 4.82 1.09
C TYR A 24 18.35 3.69 0.34
N PHE A 25 17.79 3.21 -0.79
CA PHE A 25 18.27 2.03 -1.53
C PHE A 25 18.32 2.27 -3.04
N ARG A 26 18.96 3.38 -3.45
CA ARG A 26 18.94 3.85 -4.86
C ARG A 26 19.41 2.83 -5.89
N ASN A 27 20.26 1.87 -5.49
CA ASN A 27 20.87 0.88 -6.39
C ASN A 27 20.39 -0.56 -6.09
N THR A 28 19.32 -0.72 -5.30
CA THR A 28 18.84 -2.05 -4.90
C THR A 28 17.58 -2.42 -5.68
N THR A 29 17.61 -3.59 -6.30
CA THR A 29 16.41 -4.16 -6.93
C THR A 29 15.56 -4.83 -5.85
N ILE A 30 14.31 -4.36 -5.68
CA ILE A 30 13.36 -4.96 -4.75
C ILE A 30 12.74 -6.17 -5.40
N THR A 31 12.75 -7.31 -4.70
CA THR A 31 12.12 -8.56 -5.12
C THR A 31 10.83 -8.82 -4.35
N ALA A 32 10.02 -9.76 -4.83
CA ALA A 32 8.82 -10.18 -4.12
C ALA A 32 9.15 -10.85 -2.76
N ASP A 33 10.30 -11.53 -2.63
CA ASP A 33 10.76 -12.08 -1.36
C ASP A 33 11.07 -10.99 -0.35
N ASN A 34 11.78 -9.95 -0.77
CA ASN A 34 12.03 -8.80 0.10
C ASN A 34 10.73 -8.16 0.61
N LEU A 35 9.68 -8.10 -0.22
CA LEU A 35 8.37 -7.58 0.20
C LEU A 35 7.67 -8.48 1.21
N ILE A 36 7.78 -9.81 1.05
CA ILE A 36 7.27 -10.79 2.02
C ILE A 36 8.01 -10.64 3.36
N ASP A 37 9.34 -10.56 3.35
CA ASP A 37 10.15 -10.40 4.55
C ASP A 37 9.85 -9.10 5.28
N LEU A 38 9.70 -8.00 4.53
CA LEU A 38 9.28 -6.70 5.08
C LEU A 38 7.89 -6.79 5.73
N MET A 39 6.93 -7.39 5.05
CA MET A 39 5.59 -7.59 5.60
C MET A 39 5.63 -8.40 6.91
N TRP A 40 6.34 -9.52 6.94
CA TRP A 40 6.48 -10.33 8.14
C TRP A 40 7.27 -9.62 9.24
N GLY A 41 8.25 -8.79 8.88
CA GLY A 41 8.94 -7.90 9.82
C GLY A 41 7.98 -6.95 10.52
N MET A 42 7.07 -6.32 9.78
CA MET A 42 6.02 -5.46 10.34
C MET A 42 5.04 -6.26 11.20
N VAL A 43 4.65 -7.46 10.78
CA VAL A 43 3.76 -8.34 11.56
C VAL A 43 4.40 -8.67 12.91
N ARG A 44 5.63 -9.16 12.92
CA ARG A 44 6.36 -9.49 14.17
C ARG A 44 6.45 -8.27 15.08
N PHE A 45 6.77 -7.11 14.51
CA PHE A 45 6.81 -5.89 15.30
C PHE A 45 5.51 -5.61 16.05
N HIS A 46 4.38 -5.76 15.40
CA HIS A 46 3.09 -5.48 16.00
C HIS A 46 2.59 -6.59 16.92
N THR A 47 3.04 -7.82 16.74
CA THR A 47 2.62 -8.97 17.56
C THR A 47 3.57 -9.26 18.73
N GLU A 48 4.82 -8.78 18.67
CA GLU A 48 5.84 -8.93 19.71
C GLU A 48 6.07 -7.57 20.40
N ILE A 49 5.24 -7.20 21.37
CA ILE A 49 5.34 -5.93 22.08
C ILE A 49 6.31 -6.06 23.25
N GLU A 50 7.42 -5.32 23.21
CA GLU A 50 8.29 -5.12 24.38
C GLU A 50 7.69 -4.03 25.28
N ARG A 51 7.26 -4.39 26.49
CA ARG A 51 6.82 -3.43 27.52
C ARG A 51 7.95 -3.11 28.50
N GLY A 52 8.48 -1.90 28.37
CA GLY A 52 9.29 -1.24 29.41
C GLY A 52 10.62 -1.93 29.77
N ASN A 53 11.23 -1.47 30.89
CA ASN A 53 12.50 -1.96 31.42
C ASN A 53 12.44 -3.34 32.12
N HIS A 54 11.28 -3.98 32.13
CA HIS A 54 11.13 -5.34 32.64
C HIS A 54 10.84 -6.28 31.46
N SER A 55 11.60 -7.36 31.39
CA SER A 55 11.70 -8.37 30.32
C SER A 55 10.44 -9.20 30.07
N SER A 56 9.25 -8.66 30.24
CA SER A 56 8.01 -9.34 29.87
C SER A 56 7.61 -8.97 28.44
N ARG A 57 7.90 -9.83 27.49
CA ARG A 57 7.32 -9.80 26.14
C ARG A 57 5.85 -10.19 26.22
N GLU A 58 4.95 -9.24 26.03
CA GLU A 58 3.56 -9.59 25.71
C GLU A 58 3.48 -9.97 24.23
N THR A 59 3.34 -11.25 23.95
CA THR A 59 3.06 -11.73 22.60
C THR A 59 1.56 -11.69 22.35
N GLN A 60 1.18 -11.13 21.21
CA GLN A 60 -0.20 -11.16 20.72
C GLN A 60 -0.34 -12.33 19.72
N GLU A 61 -1.49 -13.00 19.74
CA GLU A 61 -1.77 -14.02 18.75
C GLU A 61 -2.14 -13.41 17.42
N LEU A 62 -1.36 -13.67 16.36
CA LEU A 62 -1.76 -13.30 15.01
C LEU A 62 -2.98 -14.11 14.58
N TYR A 63 -4.13 -13.46 14.46
CA TYR A 63 -5.33 -14.05 13.88
C TYR A 63 -5.14 -14.24 12.38
N ARG A 64 -5.00 -13.12 11.64
CA ARG A 64 -4.81 -13.13 10.18
C ARG A 64 -4.24 -11.81 9.67
N ILE A 65 -3.52 -11.89 8.56
CA ILE A 65 -3.11 -10.75 7.73
C ILE A 65 -4.11 -10.65 6.58
N TYR A 66 -4.70 -9.49 6.39
CA TYR A 66 -5.55 -9.16 5.24
C TYR A 66 -4.79 -8.17 4.36
N TYR A 67 -4.52 -8.56 3.14
CA TYR A 67 -3.84 -7.71 2.17
C TYR A 67 -4.82 -7.32 1.07
N TYR A 68 -5.07 -6.01 0.94
CA TYR A 68 -6.06 -5.45 0.02
C TYR A 68 -5.35 -4.80 -1.16
N ASP A 69 -5.63 -5.24 -2.37
CA ASP A 69 -5.04 -4.68 -3.58
C ASP A 69 -5.95 -4.97 -4.79
N SER A 70 -5.57 -4.48 -5.95
CA SER A 70 -6.14 -4.89 -7.23
C SER A 70 -5.08 -5.61 -8.07
N PRO A 71 -5.50 -6.50 -9.00
CA PRO A 71 -4.54 -7.11 -9.92
C PRO A 71 -3.82 -6.01 -10.71
N PRO A 72 -2.52 -6.16 -10.99
CA PRO A 72 -1.83 -5.25 -11.90
C PRO A 72 -2.47 -5.26 -13.28
N LEU A 73 -2.36 -4.15 -14.01
CA LEU A 73 -2.89 -4.06 -15.36
C LEU A 73 -2.15 -5.04 -16.29
N ASP A 74 -2.90 -5.99 -16.85
CA ASP A 74 -2.43 -6.98 -17.83
C ASP A 74 -3.03 -6.66 -19.20
N LYS A 75 -2.55 -5.58 -19.84
CA LYS A 75 -3.10 -5.08 -21.09
C LYS A 75 -2.00 -4.52 -21.97
N GLN A 76 -2.16 -4.71 -23.28
CA GLN A 76 -1.38 -4.03 -24.30
C GLN A 76 -2.27 -2.99 -24.97
N VAL A 77 -1.76 -1.75 -25.06
CA VAL A 77 -2.48 -0.63 -25.66
C VAL A 77 -1.52 0.18 -26.53
N LYS A 78 -2.05 0.90 -27.52
CA LYS A 78 -1.25 1.84 -28.30
C LYS A 78 -1.07 3.15 -27.51
N TYR A 79 0.10 3.77 -27.66
CA TYR A 79 0.31 5.13 -27.18
C TYR A 79 -0.64 6.10 -27.91
N PRO A 80 -0.96 7.28 -27.33
CA PRO A 80 -1.85 8.26 -27.96
C PRO A 80 -1.31 8.82 -29.25
N LEU A 81 0.00 8.98 -29.34
CA LEU A 81 0.65 9.65 -30.47
C LEU A 81 1.75 8.77 -31.08
N PRO A 82 1.94 8.82 -32.43
CA PRO A 82 3.10 8.21 -33.04
C PRO A 82 4.38 8.97 -32.63
N GLU A 83 5.50 8.28 -32.61
CA GLU A 83 6.80 8.92 -32.42
C GLU A 83 7.21 9.70 -33.71
N LYS A 84 8.10 10.68 -33.51
CA LYS A 84 8.55 11.54 -34.62
C LYS A 84 9.10 10.70 -35.77
N GLY A 85 8.51 10.88 -36.95
CA GLY A 85 8.86 10.12 -38.15
C GLY A 85 8.14 8.77 -38.30
N GLN A 86 7.24 8.42 -37.41
CA GLN A 86 6.39 7.24 -37.49
C GLN A 86 4.95 7.62 -37.83
N THR A 87 4.26 6.75 -38.56
CA THR A 87 2.84 6.94 -38.91
C THR A 87 1.88 6.26 -37.92
N THR A 88 2.39 5.26 -37.18
CA THR A 88 1.59 4.50 -36.22
C THR A 88 2.18 4.58 -34.83
N PRO A 89 1.33 4.77 -33.77
CA PRO A 89 1.79 4.72 -32.39
C PRO A 89 2.34 3.35 -32.04
N ARG A 90 3.42 3.35 -31.24
CA ARG A 90 3.98 2.09 -30.66
C ARG A 90 3.05 1.50 -29.61
N ASP A 91 3.24 0.24 -29.30
CA ASP A 91 2.51 -0.46 -28.24
C ASP A 91 3.16 -0.21 -26.84
N LYS A 92 2.32 -0.03 -25.86
CA LYS A 92 2.67 -0.09 -24.43
C LYS A 92 2.11 -1.40 -23.85
N ASN A 93 3.01 -2.30 -23.47
CA ASN A 93 2.63 -3.53 -22.79
C ASN A 93 2.77 -3.37 -21.28
N PHE A 94 1.65 -3.24 -20.57
CA PHE A 94 1.64 -3.09 -19.10
C PHE A 94 2.04 -4.37 -18.37
N LYS A 95 1.82 -5.56 -18.98
CA LYS A 95 2.22 -6.84 -18.38
C LYS A 95 3.74 -6.94 -18.22
N SER A 96 4.49 -6.38 -19.17
CA SER A 96 5.96 -6.39 -19.14
C SER A 96 6.57 -5.30 -18.24
N ASP A 97 5.73 -4.42 -17.66
CA ASP A 97 6.20 -3.39 -16.75
C ASP A 97 6.78 -4.03 -15.48
N PRO A 98 8.04 -3.69 -15.11
CA PRO A 98 8.71 -4.30 -13.96
C PRO A 98 7.92 -4.19 -12.66
N LEU A 99 7.23 -3.06 -12.43
CA LEU A 99 6.43 -2.86 -11.23
C LEU A 99 5.19 -3.77 -11.21
N ASN A 100 4.52 -3.92 -12.36
CA ASN A 100 3.37 -4.81 -12.48
C ASN A 100 3.78 -6.28 -12.29
N LYS A 101 4.94 -6.67 -12.82
CA LYS A 101 5.51 -8.01 -12.61
C LYS A 101 5.83 -8.24 -11.14
N LEU A 102 6.52 -7.29 -10.48
CA LEU A 102 6.82 -7.37 -9.04
C LEU A 102 5.55 -7.54 -8.20
N ARG A 103 4.48 -6.75 -8.49
CA ARG A 103 3.18 -6.89 -7.80
C ARG A 103 2.55 -8.25 -8.02
N SER A 104 2.56 -8.76 -9.25
CA SER A 104 2.03 -10.09 -9.57
C SER A 104 2.76 -11.19 -8.82
N ASP A 105 4.08 -11.16 -8.81
CA ASP A 105 4.93 -12.12 -8.12
C ASP A 105 4.70 -12.07 -6.59
N PHE A 106 4.57 -10.87 -6.04
CA PHE A 106 4.25 -10.68 -4.63
C PHE A 106 2.86 -11.22 -4.27
N HIS A 107 1.82 -10.94 -5.09
CA HIS A 107 0.48 -11.49 -4.87
C HIS A 107 0.48 -13.02 -4.94
N LEU A 108 1.26 -13.61 -5.84
CA LEU A 108 1.39 -15.07 -5.94
C LEU A 108 2.01 -15.65 -4.65
N LYS A 109 3.07 -15.03 -4.14
CA LYS A 109 3.72 -15.45 -2.89
C LYS A 109 2.78 -15.27 -1.68
N LEU A 110 1.99 -14.20 -1.62
CA LEU A 110 1.01 -13.99 -0.55
C LEU A 110 -0.03 -15.11 -0.47
N LYS A 111 -0.47 -15.63 -1.61
CA LYS A 111 -1.44 -16.76 -1.65
C LYS A 111 -0.91 -18.03 -0.98
N GLY A 112 0.40 -18.26 -1.05
CA GLY A 112 1.06 -19.40 -0.40
C GLY A 112 1.35 -19.19 1.08
N ASN A 113 1.20 -18.00 1.62
CA ASN A 113 1.55 -17.69 3.01
C ASN A 113 0.42 -18.05 3.98
N ARG A 114 0.77 -18.82 5.03
CA ARG A 114 -0.16 -19.15 6.10
C ARG A 114 -0.66 -17.89 6.81
N LYS A 115 -1.91 -17.91 7.27
CA LYS A 115 -2.58 -16.79 7.95
C LYS A 115 -2.71 -15.50 7.10
N THR A 116 -2.51 -15.57 5.78
CA THR A 116 -2.68 -14.44 4.88
C THR A 116 -3.95 -14.62 4.04
N ALA A 117 -4.74 -13.56 3.95
CA ALA A 117 -5.92 -13.46 3.09
C ALA A 117 -5.71 -12.33 2.09
N LEU A 118 -5.62 -12.67 0.81
CA LEU A 118 -5.55 -11.70 -0.28
C LEU A 118 -6.96 -11.25 -0.68
N ARG A 119 -7.26 -9.97 -0.52
CA ARG A 119 -8.55 -9.34 -0.77
C ARG A 119 -8.49 -8.47 -2.02
N MET A 120 -8.65 -9.09 -3.19
CA MET A 120 -8.51 -8.40 -4.47
C MET A 120 -9.75 -7.58 -4.82
N GLY A 121 -9.53 -6.28 -5.10
CA GLY A 121 -10.48 -5.41 -5.78
C GLY A 121 -10.51 -5.65 -7.29
N ARG A 122 -11.00 -4.64 -8.01
CA ARG A 122 -11.01 -4.60 -9.47
C ARG A 122 -10.19 -3.43 -9.96
N LEU A 123 -9.60 -3.58 -11.13
CA LEU A 123 -9.00 -2.50 -11.88
C LEU A 123 -10.01 -1.99 -12.92
N GLN A 124 -10.24 -0.69 -12.92
CA GLN A 124 -10.96 0.00 -13.98
C GLN A 124 -9.96 0.89 -14.72
N ASP A 125 -9.87 0.74 -16.02
CA ASP A 125 -9.09 1.62 -16.87
C ASP A 125 -10.03 2.52 -17.69
N SER A 126 -9.66 3.79 -17.81
CA SER A 126 -10.38 4.79 -18.61
C SER A 126 -9.57 5.24 -19.82
N GLY A 127 -8.50 4.52 -20.15
CA GLY A 127 -7.61 4.83 -21.27
C GLY A 127 -6.65 5.99 -20.98
N TRP A 128 -6.11 6.54 -22.06
CA TRP A 128 -5.16 7.64 -21.96
C TRP A 128 -5.85 8.97 -21.66
N LYS A 129 -5.28 9.72 -20.72
CA LYS A 129 -5.70 11.08 -20.36
C LYS A 129 -4.51 12.02 -20.37
N LEU A 130 -4.76 13.30 -20.70
CA LEU A 130 -3.75 14.34 -20.57
C LEU A 130 -3.42 14.61 -19.10
N ASN A 131 -2.15 14.82 -18.80
CA ASN A 131 -1.70 15.29 -17.49
C ASN A 131 -2.34 16.65 -17.16
N GLU A 132 -2.68 16.86 -15.91
CA GLU A 132 -3.29 18.11 -15.46
C GLU A 132 -2.44 19.34 -15.80
N ASN A 133 -1.13 19.27 -15.61
CA ASN A 133 -0.21 20.35 -15.97
C ASN A 133 -0.25 20.66 -17.47
N THR A 134 -0.37 19.64 -18.32
CA THR A 134 -0.51 19.80 -19.77
C THR A 134 -1.84 20.47 -20.12
N LEU A 135 -2.95 20.06 -19.49
CA LEU A 135 -4.25 20.71 -19.66
C LEU A 135 -4.21 22.19 -19.28
N ILE A 136 -3.57 22.52 -18.17
CA ILE A 136 -3.39 23.92 -17.73
C ILE A 136 -2.54 24.69 -18.74
N ALA A 137 -1.46 24.12 -19.26
CA ALA A 137 -0.58 24.75 -20.25
C ALA A 137 -1.32 25.02 -21.58
N LEU A 138 -2.12 24.07 -22.05
CA LEU A 138 -2.99 24.25 -23.23
C LEU A 138 -4.01 25.38 -23.02
N ARG A 139 -4.70 25.40 -21.88
CA ARG A 139 -5.67 26.43 -21.52
C ARG A 139 -5.05 27.84 -21.46
N ARG A 140 -3.80 27.94 -21.01
CA ARG A 140 -3.05 29.21 -20.92
C ARG A 140 -2.40 29.61 -22.23
N GLY A 141 -2.46 28.78 -23.28
CA GLY A 141 -1.79 29.02 -24.55
C GLY A 141 -0.26 28.92 -24.49
N THR A 142 0.31 28.41 -23.36
CA THR A 142 1.77 28.21 -23.21
C THR A 142 2.25 26.93 -23.86
N LYS A 143 1.36 26.03 -24.26
CA LYS A 143 1.60 24.83 -25.05
C LYS A 143 0.52 24.71 -26.12
N LYS A 144 0.87 24.23 -27.31
CA LYS A 144 -0.07 23.97 -28.40
C LYS A 144 -0.35 22.47 -28.54
N TRP A 145 -1.45 22.15 -29.24
CA TRP A 145 -1.81 20.75 -29.49
C TRP A 145 -0.77 20.01 -30.33
N GLU A 146 -0.12 20.72 -31.26
CA GLU A 146 0.92 20.17 -32.12
C GLU A 146 2.21 19.84 -31.37
N ASP A 147 2.41 20.41 -30.18
CA ASP A 147 3.59 20.20 -29.33
C ASP A 147 3.40 19.03 -28.35
N LEU A 148 2.26 18.34 -28.38
CA LEU A 148 2.00 17.23 -27.49
C LEU A 148 2.88 16.02 -27.84
N THR A 149 3.36 15.37 -26.80
CA THR A 149 4.17 14.15 -26.85
C THR A 149 3.52 13.07 -25.99
N ASN A 150 3.97 11.83 -26.09
CA ASN A 150 3.48 10.74 -25.25
C ASN A 150 3.72 10.97 -23.74
N ASN A 151 4.67 11.84 -23.36
CA ASN A 151 4.92 12.21 -21.96
C ASN A 151 3.82 13.12 -21.37
N ASP A 152 3.00 13.72 -22.20
CA ASP A 152 1.89 14.57 -21.79
C ASP A 152 0.65 13.76 -21.38
N TRP A 153 0.70 12.45 -21.56
CA TRP A 153 -0.40 11.53 -21.29
C TRP A 153 -0.05 10.57 -20.18
N TYR A 154 -1.05 10.18 -19.40
CA TYR A 154 -0.99 9.05 -18.47
C TYR A 154 -2.14 8.09 -18.75
N TYR A 155 -1.92 6.82 -18.47
CA TYR A 155 -2.97 5.81 -18.59
C TYR A 155 -3.77 5.80 -17.29
N ASP A 156 -5.04 6.17 -17.36
CA ASP A 156 -5.89 6.33 -16.19
C ASP A 156 -6.37 4.98 -15.68
N ILE A 157 -5.91 4.63 -14.48
CA ILE A 157 -6.20 3.38 -13.80
C ILE A 157 -6.72 3.69 -12.41
N THR A 158 -7.91 3.19 -12.09
CA THR A 158 -8.52 3.36 -10.77
C THR A 158 -8.76 1.99 -10.13
N GLN A 159 -8.36 1.85 -8.88
CA GLN A 159 -8.72 0.70 -8.06
C GLN A 159 -10.16 0.88 -7.57
N LYS A 160 -10.97 -0.18 -7.67
CA LYS A 160 -12.36 -0.21 -7.22
C LYS A 160 -12.56 -1.31 -6.20
N SER A 161 -13.41 -1.04 -5.21
CA SER A 161 -13.84 -1.99 -4.18
C SER A 161 -12.75 -2.43 -3.19
N VAL A 162 -11.54 -1.85 -3.22
CA VAL A 162 -10.48 -2.14 -2.24
C VAL A 162 -10.88 -1.58 -0.88
N ASP A 163 -11.15 -0.27 -0.82
CA ASP A 163 -11.49 0.45 0.41
C ASP A 163 -12.80 -0.05 1.04
N VAL A 164 -13.79 -0.35 0.19
CA VAL A 164 -15.06 -0.93 0.64
C VAL A 164 -14.83 -2.29 1.33
N LYS A 165 -14.02 -3.17 0.73
CA LYS A 165 -13.71 -4.48 1.34
C LYS A 165 -12.95 -4.34 2.64
N LEU A 166 -11.99 -3.41 2.71
CA LEU A 166 -11.23 -3.14 3.92
C LEU A 166 -12.14 -2.62 5.03
N GLY A 167 -12.99 -1.64 4.76
CA GLY A 167 -13.97 -1.12 5.72
C GLY A 167 -14.98 -2.18 6.19
N MET A 168 -15.45 -3.05 5.27
CA MET A 168 -16.32 -4.17 5.62
C MET A 168 -15.62 -5.18 6.53
N ASP A 169 -14.39 -5.57 6.22
CA ASP A 169 -13.64 -6.52 7.05
C ASP A 169 -13.36 -5.95 8.45
N ILE A 170 -13.04 -4.65 8.60
CA ILE A 170 -12.94 -3.98 9.91
C ILE A 170 -14.26 -4.14 10.68
N THR A 171 -15.37 -3.88 10.02
CA THR A 171 -16.68 -3.95 10.65
C THR A 171 -17.04 -5.38 11.08
N ILE A 172 -16.84 -6.37 10.20
CA ILE A 172 -17.11 -7.79 10.48
C ILE A 172 -16.24 -8.28 11.64
N LEU A 173 -14.92 -8.05 11.58
CA LEU A 173 -13.99 -8.48 12.63
C LEU A 173 -14.38 -7.93 13.99
N SER A 174 -14.87 -6.70 14.03
CA SER A 174 -15.27 -6.02 15.27
C SER A 174 -16.64 -6.47 15.78
N TYR A 175 -17.61 -6.62 14.87
CA TYR A 175 -18.98 -7.01 15.24
C TYR A 175 -19.05 -8.46 15.71
N GLU A 176 -18.38 -9.36 14.98
CA GLU A 176 -18.31 -10.79 15.31
C GLU A 176 -17.32 -11.09 16.45
N LYS A 177 -16.66 -10.06 17.00
CA LYS A 177 -15.65 -10.19 18.07
C LYS A 177 -14.59 -11.23 17.76
N LEU A 178 -14.14 -11.31 16.51
CA LEU A 178 -13.14 -12.29 16.07
C LEU A 178 -11.73 -11.94 16.55
N VAL A 179 -11.49 -10.66 16.87
CA VAL A 179 -10.20 -10.12 17.28
C VAL A 179 -10.36 -9.09 18.39
N ASP A 180 -9.32 -8.96 19.21
CA ASP A 180 -9.23 -7.95 20.27
C ASP A 180 -8.52 -6.68 19.76
N VAL A 181 -7.67 -6.83 18.74
CA VAL A 181 -6.84 -5.75 18.19
C VAL A 181 -6.90 -5.78 16.66
N ILE A 182 -7.10 -4.61 16.06
CA ILE A 182 -6.95 -4.40 14.63
C ILE A 182 -5.79 -3.42 14.41
N ILE A 183 -4.85 -3.82 13.55
CA ILE A 183 -3.75 -2.97 13.11
C ILE A 183 -3.97 -2.68 11.64
N LEU A 184 -4.15 -1.40 11.32
CA LEU A 184 -4.34 -0.91 9.96
C LEU A 184 -3.05 -0.27 9.44
N ILE A 185 -2.53 -0.78 8.33
CA ILE A 185 -1.41 -0.20 7.58
C ILE A 185 -2.00 0.53 6.37
N ALA A 186 -2.25 1.81 6.53
CA ALA A 186 -2.85 2.68 5.51
C ALA A 186 -2.51 4.14 5.79
N GLY A 187 -2.80 5.02 4.84
CA GLY A 187 -2.60 6.47 4.98
C GLY A 187 -3.85 7.29 4.69
N ASP A 188 -4.98 6.65 4.39
CA ASP A 188 -6.21 7.31 3.98
C ASP A 188 -7.15 7.55 5.18
N SER A 189 -7.78 8.73 5.19
CA SER A 189 -8.79 9.12 6.17
C SER A 189 -10.15 8.43 5.99
N ASP A 190 -10.38 7.81 4.84
CA ASP A 190 -11.65 7.15 4.52
C ASP A 190 -11.97 5.98 5.46
N PHE A 191 -10.96 5.47 6.17
CA PHE A 191 -11.14 4.40 7.16
C PHE A 191 -11.53 4.88 8.56
N VAL A 192 -11.57 6.21 8.81
CA VAL A 192 -11.95 6.79 10.11
C VAL A 192 -13.33 6.30 10.60
N PRO A 193 -14.38 6.26 9.76
CA PRO A 193 -15.69 5.77 10.21
C PRO A 193 -15.67 4.30 10.67
N ALA A 194 -14.96 3.44 9.93
CA ALA A 194 -14.83 2.03 10.28
C ALA A 194 -14.02 1.83 11.56
N ALA A 195 -12.93 2.59 11.75
CA ALA A 195 -12.12 2.59 12.95
C ALA A 195 -12.92 3.03 14.19
N LYS A 196 -13.77 4.07 14.06
CA LYS A 196 -14.67 4.50 15.14
C LYS A 196 -15.62 3.38 15.54
N GLN A 197 -16.21 2.69 14.58
CA GLN A 197 -17.11 1.56 14.85
C GLN A 197 -16.39 0.40 15.56
N ALA A 198 -15.18 0.06 15.14
CA ALA A 198 -14.38 -0.97 15.80
C ALA A 198 -14.13 -0.62 17.28
N ARG A 199 -13.76 0.63 17.57
CA ARG A 199 -13.54 1.10 18.95
C ARG A 199 -14.80 1.09 19.81
N ILE A 200 -15.97 1.46 19.24
CA ILE A 200 -17.27 1.36 19.93
C ILE A 200 -17.57 -0.10 20.33
N LYS A 201 -17.11 -1.06 19.54
CA LYS A 201 -17.25 -2.50 19.84
C LYS A 201 -16.19 -3.02 20.82
N GLY A 202 -15.30 -2.17 21.32
CA GLY A 202 -14.27 -2.53 22.29
C GLY A 202 -12.99 -3.10 21.68
N VAL A 203 -12.85 -3.04 20.34
CA VAL A 203 -11.62 -3.46 19.66
C VAL A 203 -10.57 -2.36 19.78
N ASP A 204 -9.36 -2.74 20.17
CA ASP A 204 -8.20 -1.85 20.18
C ASP A 204 -7.75 -1.60 18.74
N PHE A 205 -7.74 -0.35 18.30
CA PHE A 205 -7.47 0.00 16.90
C PHE A 205 -6.20 0.82 16.76
N ILE A 206 -5.23 0.28 16.00
CA ILE A 206 -3.90 0.87 15.83
C ILE A 206 -3.68 1.18 14.36
N LEU A 207 -3.30 2.43 14.04
CA LEU A 207 -2.88 2.83 12.70
C LEU A 207 -1.36 2.84 12.57
N ASN A 208 -0.85 2.26 11.49
CA ASN A 208 0.55 2.36 11.09
C ASN A 208 0.66 3.09 9.74
N PRO A 209 0.96 4.40 9.73
CA PRO A 209 1.06 5.20 8.51
C PRO A 209 2.42 5.09 7.81
N LEU A 210 3.30 4.14 8.17
CA LEU A 210 4.62 3.94 7.56
C LEU A 210 5.39 5.26 7.36
N LYS A 211 5.46 6.12 8.40
CA LYS A 211 6.08 7.45 8.34
C LYS A 211 5.47 8.40 7.30
N ASN A 212 4.26 8.19 6.88
CA ASN A 212 3.53 9.16 6.09
C ASN A 212 2.91 10.24 6.99
N ASN A 213 2.79 11.46 6.49
CA ASN A 213 1.98 12.46 7.15
C ASN A 213 0.51 12.05 7.03
N ILE A 214 -0.20 12.11 8.14
CA ILE A 214 -1.62 11.78 8.22
C ILE A 214 -2.41 13.06 8.55
N SER A 215 -3.67 13.09 8.12
CA SER A 215 -4.55 14.20 8.46
C SER A 215 -4.77 14.28 9.97
N PRO A 216 -5.02 15.49 10.52
CA PRO A 216 -5.35 15.66 11.95
C PRO A 216 -6.52 14.76 12.38
N ASP A 217 -7.56 14.65 11.56
CA ASP A 217 -8.75 13.83 11.83
C ASP A 217 -8.40 12.34 11.99
N LEU A 218 -7.45 11.88 11.18
CA LEU A 218 -6.94 10.52 11.27
C LEU A 218 -6.06 10.36 12.52
N ALA A 219 -5.26 11.38 12.87
CA ALA A 219 -4.38 11.36 14.03
C ALA A 219 -5.14 11.33 15.36
N GLU A 220 -6.28 12.03 15.47
CA GLU A 220 -7.12 12.08 16.67
C GLU A 220 -7.76 10.74 17.02
N GLN A 221 -8.01 9.91 16.02
CA GLN A 221 -8.67 8.61 16.21
C GLN A 221 -7.73 7.52 16.74
N PHE A 222 -6.42 7.80 16.81
CA PHE A 222 -5.42 6.78 17.11
C PHE A 222 -4.49 7.15 18.26
N ILE A 223 -4.11 6.18 19.07
CA ILE A 223 -3.09 6.32 20.12
C ILE A 223 -1.70 6.42 19.48
N LEU A 224 -1.47 7.47 18.71
CA LEU A 224 -0.33 7.63 17.82
C LEU A 224 0.98 8.03 18.50
N LYS A 225 0.91 8.73 19.65
CA LYS A 225 2.08 9.43 20.20
C LYS A 225 3.25 8.54 20.66
N ARG A 226 3.02 7.26 20.93
CA ARG A 226 4.08 6.36 21.44
C ARG A 226 4.71 5.42 20.40
N LEU A 227 4.00 5.17 19.32
CA LEU A 227 4.41 4.21 18.30
C LEU A 227 5.33 4.80 17.22
N ILE A 228 5.21 6.09 16.90
CA ILE A 228 5.98 6.73 15.82
C ILE A 228 7.49 6.66 16.07
N TYR A 229 7.94 6.83 17.32
CA TYR A 229 9.37 6.85 17.63
C TYR A 229 10.02 5.45 17.61
N LYS A 230 9.34 4.42 18.11
CA LYS A 230 9.81 3.02 18.02
C LYS A 230 9.77 2.45 16.60
N HIS A 231 8.80 2.87 15.78
CA HIS A 231 8.71 2.47 14.38
C HIS A 231 9.91 2.93 13.55
N CYS A 232 10.50 4.08 13.85
CA CYS A 232 11.72 4.53 13.19
C CYS A 232 12.89 3.56 13.37
N GLN A 233 13.02 2.97 14.56
CA GLN A 233 14.11 2.04 14.83
C GLN A 233 13.88 0.66 14.20
N ILE A 234 12.63 0.23 14.05
CA ILE A 234 12.32 -1.11 13.56
C ILE A 234 12.18 -1.13 12.05
N PHE A 235 11.64 -0.08 11.42
CA PHE A 235 11.80 0.09 9.99
C PHE A 235 13.28 0.16 9.62
N ASN A 236 14.11 0.80 10.44
CA ASN A 236 15.57 0.77 10.28
C ASN A 236 16.14 -0.63 10.56
N LYS A 237 15.65 -1.38 11.57
CA LYS A 237 16.06 -2.78 11.82
C LYS A 237 15.58 -3.74 10.72
N SER A 238 14.38 -3.58 10.21
CA SER A 238 13.91 -4.35 9.04
C SER A 238 14.68 -3.94 7.78
N LEU A 239 15.12 -2.69 7.68
CA LEU A 239 16.03 -2.20 6.68
C LEU A 239 17.46 -2.69 6.88
N ASP A 240 17.89 -2.91 8.12
CA ASP A 240 19.20 -3.51 8.43
C ASP A 240 19.20 -5.02 8.15
N ILE A 241 18.07 -5.72 8.35
CA ILE A 241 17.84 -7.08 7.85
C ILE A 241 17.89 -7.08 6.30
N PHE A 242 17.33 -6.07 5.65
CA PHE A 242 17.45 -5.85 4.21
C PHE A 242 18.91 -5.67 3.75
N LYS A 243 19.74 -4.97 4.53
CA LYS A 243 21.19 -4.80 4.24
C LYS A 243 22.00 -6.06 4.51
N MET A 244 21.55 -6.95 5.39
CA MET A 244 22.23 -8.21 5.72
C MET A 244 21.84 -9.37 4.79
N THR A 245 20.80 -9.21 3.98
CA THR A 245 20.29 -10.24 3.05
C THR A 245 20.65 -9.96 1.59
N ILE A 246 21.37 -8.86 1.31
CA ILE A 246 21.98 -8.46 0.05
C ILE A 246 23.51 -8.47 0.21
#